data_96d106b96a308438eaf6bfe7f92ade32
#
_entry.id   96d106b96a308438eaf6bfe7f92ade32
#
_cell.length_a   1.000
_cell.length_b   1.000
_cell.length_c   1.000
_cell.angle_alpha   90.00
_cell.angle_beta   90.00
_cell.angle_gamma   90.00
#
_symmetry.space_group_name_H-M   'P 1'
#
loop_
_entity.id
_entity.type
_entity.pdbx_description
1 polymer ?
#
loop_
_entity_poly.entity_id
_entity_poly.type
_entity_poly.pdbx_seq_one_letter_code
_entity_poly.pdbx_strand_id
1 'polypeptide(L)'
;MSKRILVIEDTENNRRILNDLLTNAGFEVLEAVDGEKGVAMAAEQRPDLILMDIQLPIVDGYEATRRIKANPELRHIPIIAVTSYALSGDDAKAFAAGCDGYFAKPFSPRVILAKVREFLT
;
A
#
# COMPACT_ATOMS: atom_id res chain seq x y z
N MET A 1 -0.77 1.07 -21.47
CA MET A 1 -0.04 1.84 -20.45
C MET A 1 0.07 1.06 -19.16
N SER A 2 1.21 1.17 -18.51
CA SER A 2 1.44 0.46 -17.26
C SER A 2 0.65 1.06 -16.12
N LYS A 3 0.11 0.21 -15.27
CA LYS A 3 -0.52 0.66 -14.02
C LYS A 3 0.58 1.06 -13.04
N ARG A 4 0.31 2.08 -12.25
CA ARG A 4 1.26 2.61 -11.26
C ARG A 4 0.86 2.20 -9.86
N ILE A 5 1.82 1.69 -9.11
CA ILE A 5 1.61 1.24 -7.73
C ILE A 5 2.52 2.04 -6.82
N LEU A 6 1.94 2.68 -5.81
CA LEU A 6 2.70 3.38 -4.78
C LEU A 6 2.94 2.42 -3.62
N VAL A 7 4.22 2.20 -3.30
CA VAL A 7 4.64 1.38 -2.17
C VAL A 7 5.07 2.31 -1.05
N ILE A 8 4.36 2.27 0.07
CA ILE A 8 4.67 3.07 1.25
C ILE A 8 5.23 2.13 2.31
N GLU A 9 6.54 2.13 2.48
CA GLU A 9 7.26 1.19 3.32
C GLU A 9 8.56 1.84 3.80
N ASP A 10 8.82 1.85 5.11
CA ASP A 10 9.99 2.52 5.66
C ASP A 10 11.29 1.73 5.54
N THR A 11 11.21 0.41 5.42
CA THR A 11 12.38 -0.46 5.33
C THR A 11 12.86 -0.57 3.88
N GLU A 12 14.09 -0.15 3.62
CA GLU A 12 14.65 -0.16 2.27
C GLU A 12 14.63 -1.57 1.66
N ASN A 13 14.97 -2.58 2.43
CA ASN A 13 15.00 -3.95 1.94
C ASN A 13 13.61 -4.41 1.48
N ASN A 14 12.58 -4.10 2.27
CA ASN A 14 11.21 -4.45 1.91
C ASN A 14 10.73 -3.68 0.68
N ARG A 15 11.10 -2.39 0.58
CA ARG A 15 10.76 -1.61 -0.62
C ARG A 15 11.39 -2.20 -1.86
N ARG A 16 12.66 -2.62 -1.76
CA ARG A 16 13.38 -3.23 -2.89
C ARG A 16 12.70 -4.51 -3.34
N ILE A 17 12.33 -5.37 -2.39
CA ILE A 17 11.66 -6.64 -2.71
C ILE A 17 10.35 -6.37 -3.46
N LEU A 18 9.54 -5.46 -2.95
CA LEU A 18 8.27 -5.12 -3.59
C LEU A 18 8.47 -4.45 -4.95
N ASN A 19 9.46 -3.56 -5.04
CA ASN A 19 9.76 -2.88 -6.30
C ASN A 19 10.15 -3.89 -7.37
N ASP A 20 11.06 -4.81 -7.05
CA ASP A 20 11.52 -5.81 -8.01
C ASP A 20 10.37 -6.71 -8.45
N LEU A 21 9.57 -7.16 -7.49
CA LEU A 21 8.44 -8.04 -7.76
C LEU A 21 7.43 -7.38 -8.70
N LEU A 22 7.05 -6.14 -8.38
CA LEU A 22 6.03 -5.43 -9.15
C LEU A 22 6.54 -4.95 -10.51
N THR A 23 7.79 -4.50 -10.55
CA THR A 23 8.42 -4.08 -11.81
C THR A 23 8.53 -5.25 -12.78
N ASN A 24 8.94 -6.43 -12.28
CA ASN A 24 9.04 -7.63 -13.10
C ASN A 24 7.68 -8.10 -13.60
N ALA A 25 6.61 -7.73 -12.90
CA ALA A 25 5.26 -8.08 -13.34
C ALA A 25 4.66 -7.06 -14.31
N GLY A 26 5.41 -6.02 -14.66
CA GLY A 26 4.97 -5.03 -15.65
C GLY A 26 4.35 -3.77 -15.08
N PHE A 27 4.41 -3.58 -13.75
CA PHE A 27 3.88 -2.37 -13.11
C PHE A 27 4.96 -1.30 -12.98
N GLU A 28 4.54 -0.04 -12.99
CA GLU A 28 5.40 1.08 -12.65
C GLU A 28 5.30 1.31 -11.15
N VAL A 29 6.43 1.42 -10.46
CA VAL A 29 6.45 1.52 -9.00
C VAL A 29 6.90 2.90 -8.55
N LEU A 30 6.13 3.48 -7.63
CA LEU A 30 6.46 4.70 -6.91
C LEU A 30 6.74 4.30 -5.47
N GLU A 31 7.65 4.99 -4.79
CA GLU A 31 8.04 4.64 -3.43
C GLU A 31 7.96 5.83 -2.50
N ALA A 32 7.47 5.58 -1.28
CA ALA A 32 7.48 6.56 -0.20
C ALA A 32 8.01 5.86 1.05
N VAL A 33 8.78 6.60 1.86
CA VAL A 33 9.50 6.01 3.00
C VAL A 33 8.77 6.17 4.33
N ASP A 34 7.71 6.96 4.38
CA ASP A 34 6.90 7.13 5.58
C ASP A 34 5.47 7.51 5.20
N GLY A 35 4.59 7.55 6.22
CA GLY A 35 3.17 7.81 5.99
C GLY A 35 2.88 9.21 5.47
N GLU A 36 3.61 10.21 5.96
CA GLU A 36 3.41 11.59 5.52
C GLU A 36 3.78 11.77 4.06
N LYS A 37 4.95 11.24 3.66
CA LYS A 37 5.37 11.28 2.26
C LYS A 37 4.45 10.46 1.38
N GLY A 38 3.94 9.34 1.90
CA GLY A 38 2.98 8.52 1.19
C GLY A 38 1.69 9.25 0.86
N VAL A 39 1.15 9.98 1.84
CA VAL A 39 -0.07 10.79 1.63
C VAL A 39 0.19 11.87 0.58
N ALA A 40 1.31 12.57 0.71
CA ALA A 40 1.68 13.64 -0.23
C ALA A 40 1.86 13.08 -1.65
N MET A 41 2.54 11.95 -1.78
CA MET A 41 2.80 11.35 -3.08
C MET A 41 1.52 10.81 -3.71
N ALA A 42 0.61 10.25 -2.92
CA ALA A 42 -0.68 9.80 -3.42
C ALA A 42 -1.46 10.98 -4.06
N ALA A 43 -1.47 12.12 -3.39
CA ALA A 43 -2.15 13.31 -3.89
C ALA A 43 -1.49 13.86 -5.16
N GLU A 44 -0.16 13.83 -5.21
CA GLU A 44 0.61 14.38 -6.33
C GLU A 44 0.60 13.45 -7.54
N GLN A 45 0.83 12.17 -7.34
CA GLN A 45 1.02 11.20 -8.42
C GLN A 45 -0.23 10.43 -8.80
N ARG A 46 -1.22 10.35 -7.92
CA ARG A 46 -2.48 9.63 -8.14
C ARG A 46 -2.26 8.23 -8.71
N PRO A 47 -1.63 7.32 -7.92
CA PRO A 47 -1.37 5.96 -8.40
C PRO A 47 -2.66 5.18 -8.60
N ASP A 48 -2.55 4.04 -9.26
CA ASP A 48 -3.70 3.16 -9.50
C ASP A 48 -3.99 2.26 -8.30
N LEU A 49 -2.98 2.04 -7.45
CA LEU A 49 -3.10 1.19 -6.26
C LEU A 49 -2.00 1.57 -5.26
N ILE A 50 -2.28 1.41 -3.98
CA ILE A 50 -1.32 1.68 -2.91
C ILE A 50 -1.11 0.44 -2.06
N LEU A 51 0.16 0.06 -1.86
CA LEU A 51 0.55 -0.93 -0.86
C LEU A 51 1.04 -0.15 0.35
N MET A 52 0.35 -0.29 1.48
CA MET A 52 0.57 0.52 2.67
C MET A 52 1.06 -0.32 3.84
N ASP A 53 2.31 -0.11 4.25
CA ASP A 53 2.78 -0.70 5.51
C ASP A 53 2.05 0.00 6.66
N ILE A 54 1.61 -0.79 7.62
CA ILE A 54 0.90 -0.24 8.78
C ILE A 54 1.88 0.38 9.77
N GLN A 55 3.07 -0.22 9.91
CA GLN A 55 4.05 0.22 10.90
C GLN A 55 5.03 1.20 10.31
N LEU A 56 4.56 2.43 10.15
CA LEU A 56 5.35 3.51 9.56
C LEU A 56 5.72 4.54 10.61
N PRO A 57 6.90 5.18 10.47
CA PRO A 57 7.25 6.30 11.33
C PRO A 57 6.44 7.54 10.95
N ILE A 58 6.37 8.51 11.88
CA ILE A 58 5.75 9.83 11.72
C ILE A 58 4.23 9.72 11.64
N VAL A 59 3.71 9.14 10.58
CA VAL A 59 2.27 8.88 10.40
C VAL A 59 2.14 7.40 10.08
N ASP A 60 1.46 6.64 10.94
CA ASP A 60 1.31 5.21 10.69
C ASP A 60 0.36 4.92 9.51
N GLY A 61 0.33 3.66 9.09
CA GLY A 61 -0.44 3.28 7.91
C GLY A 61 -1.95 3.47 8.07
N TYR A 62 -2.49 3.33 9.27
CA TYR A 62 -3.91 3.56 9.52
C TYR A 62 -4.26 5.03 9.31
N GLU A 63 -3.47 5.91 9.89
CA GLU A 63 -3.70 7.35 9.76
C GLU A 63 -3.48 7.82 8.32
N ALA A 64 -2.43 7.31 7.66
CA ALA A 64 -2.18 7.63 6.26
C ALA A 64 -3.36 7.21 5.39
N THR A 65 -3.90 6.02 5.62
CA THR A 65 -5.06 5.52 4.90
C THR A 65 -6.27 6.42 5.11
N ARG A 66 -6.54 6.81 6.36
CA ARG A 66 -7.66 7.71 6.68
C ARG A 66 -7.53 9.03 5.92
N ARG A 67 -6.32 9.61 5.89
CA ARG A 67 -6.06 10.86 5.19
C ARG A 67 -6.29 10.75 3.69
N ILE A 68 -5.82 9.66 3.09
CA ILE A 68 -6.00 9.43 1.65
C ILE A 68 -7.49 9.24 1.33
N LYS A 69 -8.17 8.41 2.11
CA LYS A 69 -9.60 8.13 1.87
C LYS A 69 -10.51 9.32 2.18
N ALA A 70 -10.04 10.26 3.00
CA ALA A 70 -10.79 11.49 3.26
C ALA A 70 -10.75 12.45 2.06
N ASN A 71 -9.79 12.30 1.16
CA ASN A 71 -9.69 13.13 -0.04
C ASN A 71 -10.61 12.57 -1.13
N PRO A 72 -11.65 13.33 -1.56
CA PRO A 72 -12.59 12.82 -2.57
C PRO A 72 -11.93 12.41 -3.89
N GLU A 73 -10.80 13.03 -4.23
CA GLU A 73 -10.09 12.71 -5.47
C GLU A 73 -9.27 11.43 -5.37
N LEU A 74 -9.01 10.93 -4.17
CA LEU A 74 -8.17 9.77 -3.94
C LEU A 74 -8.90 8.57 -3.35
N ARG A 75 -10.13 8.76 -2.86
CA ARG A 75 -10.85 7.69 -2.16
C ARG A 75 -11.14 6.46 -3.01
N HIS A 76 -11.11 6.59 -4.32
CA HIS A 76 -11.34 5.47 -5.23
C HIS A 76 -10.11 4.58 -5.40
N ILE A 77 -8.93 5.04 -4.97
CA ILE A 77 -7.68 4.27 -5.14
C ILE A 77 -7.67 3.12 -4.13
N PRO A 78 -7.54 1.86 -4.60
CA PRO A 78 -7.45 0.73 -3.67
C PRO A 78 -6.21 0.82 -2.80
N ILE A 79 -6.36 0.59 -1.50
CA ILE A 79 -5.26 0.56 -0.55
C ILE A 79 -5.22 -0.83 0.08
N ILE A 80 -4.10 -1.51 -0.09
CA ILE A 80 -3.87 -2.84 0.50
C ILE A 80 -2.91 -2.66 1.66
N ALA A 81 -3.37 -2.96 2.87
CA ALA A 81 -2.52 -2.89 4.06
C ALA A 81 -1.57 -4.07 4.11
N VAL A 82 -0.32 -3.82 4.48
CA VAL A 82 0.70 -4.85 4.64
C VAL A 82 1.27 -4.69 6.05
N THR A 83 1.28 -5.75 6.84
CA THR A 83 1.74 -5.66 8.22
C THR A 83 2.64 -6.83 8.60
N SER A 84 3.61 -6.58 9.50
CA SER A 84 4.48 -7.62 10.05
C SER A 84 3.79 -8.41 11.16
N TYR A 85 2.70 -7.88 11.71
CA TYR A 85 2.00 -8.50 12.83
C TYR A 85 0.61 -8.94 12.41
N ALA A 86 0.38 -10.24 12.38
CA ALA A 86 -0.94 -10.81 12.14
C ALA A 86 -1.65 -11.03 13.47
N LEU A 87 -1.76 -9.97 14.28
CA LEU A 87 -2.44 -10.05 15.55
C LEU A 87 -3.96 -10.00 15.35
N SER A 88 -4.68 -10.58 16.29
CA SER A 88 -6.12 -10.57 16.26
C SER A 88 -6.64 -9.13 16.23
N GLY A 89 -7.44 -8.79 15.24
CA GLY A 89 -8.05 -7.47 15.13
C GLY A 89 -7.32 -6.47 14.23
N ASP A 90 -6.09 -6.78 13.76
CA ASP A 90 -5.35 -5.87 12.90
C ASP A 90 -6.04 -5.69 11.55
N ASP A 91 -6.60 -6.75 11.01
CA ASP A 91 -7.36 -6.69 9.76
C ASP A 91 -8.60 -5.80 9.92
N ALA A 92 -9.30 -5.93 11.07
CA ALA A 92 -10.47 -5.10 11.34
C ALA A 92 -10.08 -3.63 11.43
N LYS A 93 -8.93 -3.31 12.07
CA LYS A 93 -8.44 -1.94 12.15
C LYS A 93 -8.09 -1.38 10.78
N ALA A 94 -7.48 -2.20 9.92
CA ALA A 94 -7.13 -1.79 8.56
C ALA A 94 -8.39 -1.45 7.77
N PHE A 95 -9.38 -2.30 7.79
CA PHE A 95 -10.63 -2.05 7.08
C PHE A 95 -11.40 -0.88 7.67
N ALA A 96 -11.38 -0.71 8.99
CA ALA A 96 -12.01 0.43 9.64
C ALA A 96 -11.37 1.76 9.24
N ALA A 97 -10.06 1.75 8.94
CA ALA A 97 -9.35 2.93 8.46
C ALA A 97 -9.63 3.23 6.99
N GLY A 98 -10.18 2.29 6.25
CA GLY A 98 -10.54 2.46 4.86
C GLY A 98 -9.73 1.61 3.88
N CYS A 99 -8.91 0.68 4.36
CA CYS A 99 -8.18 -0.22 3.48
C CYS A 99 -9.14 -1.15 2.74
N ASP A 100 -8.80 -1.47 1.50
CA ASP A 100 -9.59 -2.34 0.64
C ASP A 100 -9.12 -3.79 0.69
N GLY A 101 -7.88 -4.02 1.12
CA GLY A 101 -7.30 -5.35 1.27
C GLY A 101 -6.28 -5.38 2.40
N TYR A 102 -5.82 -6.58 2.73
CA TYR A 102 -4.94 -6.78 3.87
C TYR A 102 -4.02 -7.99 3.64
N PHE A 103 -2.73 -7.81 3.95
CA PHE A 103 -1.75 -8.89 3.95
C PHE A 103 -0.93 -8.89 5.22
N ALA A 104 -0.63 -10.07 5.74
CA ALA A 104 0.34 -10.25 6.80
C ALA A 104 1.69 -10.65 6.20
N LYS A 105 2.77 -10.09 6.71
CA LYS A 105 4.13 -10.52 6.36
C LYS A 105 4.49 -11.76 7.19
N PRO A 106 5.30 -12.68 6.69
CA PRO A 106 5.83 -12.72 5.33
C PRO A 106 4.77 -13.11 4.32
N PHE A 107 4.81 -12.50 3.15
CA PHE A 107 3.86 -12.79 2.09
C PHE A 107 4.53 -13.53 0.93
N SER A 108 3.77 -14.36 0.25
CA SER A 108 4.22 -15.01 -0.96
C SER A 108 4.14 -14.02 -2.13
N PRO A 109 5.19 -13.91 -2.97
CA PRO A 109 5.12 -13.07 -4.16
C PRO A 109 3.91 -13.37 -5.03
N ARG A 110 3.57 -14.65 -5.18
CA ARG A 110 2.41 -15.06 -5.98
C ARG A 110 1.11 -14.53 -5.41
N VAL A 111 0.96 -14.59 -4.09
CA VAL A 111 -0.26 -14.14 -3.41
C VAL A 111 -0.45 -12.63 -3.54
N ILE A 112 0.64 -11.85 -3.33
CA ILE A 112 0.53 -10.40 -3.43
C ILE A 112 0.25 -9.95 -4.86
N LEU A 113 0.87 -10.58 -5.87
CA LEU A 113 0.59 -10.27 -7.27
C LEU A 113 -0.84 -10.59 -7.66
N ALA A 114 -1.37 -11.72 -7.19
CA ALA A 114 -2.76 -12.09 -7.46
C ALA A 114 -3.72 -11.05 -6.90
N LYS A 115 -3.47 -10.58 -5.67
CA LYS A 115 -4.33 -9.58 -5.04
C LYS A 115 -4.22 -8.22 -5.76
N VAL A 116 -3.02 -7.81 -6.12
CA VAL A 116 -2.81 -6.57 -6.85
C VAL A 116 -3.60 -6.60 -8.17
N ARG A 117 -3.49 -7.69 -8.92
CA ARG A 117 -4.21 -7.85 -10.19
C ARG A 117 -5.71 -7.85 -9.99
N GLU A 118 -6.18 -8.46 -8.92
CA GLU A 118 -7.60 -8.49 -8.58
C GLU A 118 -8.18 -7.08 -8.45
N PHE A 119 -7.44 -6.19 -7.80
CA PHE A 119 -7.90 -4.81 -7.61
C PHE A 119 -7.72 -3.93 -8.85
N LEU A 120 -6.88 -4.32 -9.79
CA LEU A 120 -6.56 -3.51 -10.97
C LEU A 120 -7.28 -3.96 -12.24
N THR A 121 -8.09 -5.00 -12.16
CA THR A 121 -8.85 -5.47 -13.34
C THR A 121 -10.33 -5.09 -13.32
#